data_82a783581faa2254e87b4bbc9d6fbbe7
#
_entry.id   82a783581faa2254e87b4bbc9d6fbbe7
#
_cell.length_a   1.000
_cell.length_b   1.000
_cell.length_c   1.000
_cell.angle_alpha   90.00
_cell.angle_beta   90.00
_cell.angle_gamma   90.00
#
_symmetry.space_group_name_H-M   'P 1'
#
loop_
_entity.id
_entity.type
_entity.pdbx_description
1 polymer ?
#
loop_
_entity_poly.entity_id
_entity_poly.type
_entity_poly.pdbx_seq_one_letter_code
_entity_poly.pdbx_strand_id
1 'polypeptide(L)'
;MREGLVEIFQETYHELRPGSSLPELKVEFFAFANVNNTIRLRQGKLLVRLSDLLEGAPETVLRAIAHILLAKMYRQPIDRGHAARYRKYVASHDIVRKAHLVRQMRGRKLLRPARGHFYDLDAVFEDLNTRFFYGLIARPRMSWSQSKTRRILGHYDPAHNAIIISRVFDHPGVPRYVLEYIVYHEMLHLKHPVKLRGSRRCVHSAEFQAEEKLFPRVAEANAFLKRL
;
A
#
# COMPACT_ATOMS: atom_id res chain seq x y z
N MET A 1 -8.57 23.67 -17.38
CA MET A 1 -8.39 22.47 -16.52
C MET A 1 -8.38 22.76 -15.02
N ARG A 2 -7.68 23.80 -14.51
CA ARG A 2 -7.70 24.12 -13.06
C ARG A 2 -9.01 24.74 -12.59
N GLU A 3 -9.62 25.59 -13.38
CA GLU A 3 -10.92 26.23 -13.07
C GLU A 3 -12.02 25.18 -12.94
N GLY A 4 -12.20 24.29 -13.90
CA GLY A 4 -13.20 23.22 -13.83
C GLY A 4 -13.02 22.26 -12.66
N LEU A 5 -11.77 22.08 -12.16
CA LEU A 5 -11.54 21.25 -10.98
C LEU A 5 -12.03 21.94 -9.69
N VAL A 6 -11.87 23.26 -9.59
CA VAL A 6 -12.39 24.05 -8.46
C VAL A 6 -13.91 24.02 -8.47
N GLU A 7 -14.53 24.21 -9.64
CA GLU A 7 -15.99 24.16 -9.83
C GLU A 7 -16.57 22.82 -9.37
N ILE A 8 -15.96 21.68 -9.74
CA ILE A 8 -16.38 20.35 -9.30
C ILE A 8 -16.41 20.26 -7.76
N PHE A 9 -15.40 20.78 -7.08
CA PHE A 9 -15.37 20.77 -5.62
C PHE A 9 -16.37 21.72 -4.98
N GLN A 10 -16.63 22.86 -5.59
CA GLN A 10 -17.65 23.82 -5.14
C GLN A 10 -19.06 23.22 -5.24
N GLU A 11 -19.41 22.69 -6.40
CA GLU A 11 -20.69 22.02 -6.63
C GLU A 11 -20.91 20.86 -5.66
N THR A 12 -19.92 19.96 -5.56
CA THR A 12 -19.98 18.82 -4.65
C THR A 12 -20.07 19.25 -3.18
N TYR A 13 -19.43 20.36 -2.81
CA TYR A 13 -19.57 20.92 -1.46
C TYR A 13 -21.01 21.37 -1.19
N HIS A 14 -21.64 22.10 -2.10
CA HIS A 14 -23.02 22.55 -1.96
C HIS A 14 -24.03 21.40 -1.96
N GLU A 15 -23.78 20.35 -2.76
CA GLU A 15 -24.59 19.13 -2.74
C GLU A 15 -24.55 18.43 -1.37
N LEU A 16 -23.37 18.31 -0.77
CA LEU A 16 -23.20 17.64 0.52
C LEU A 16 -23.58 18.53 1.72
N ARG A 17 -23.51 19.86 1.56
CA ARG A 17 -23.77 20.83 2.62
C ARG A 17 -24.63 21.99 2.15
N PRO A 18 -25.90 21.71 1.80
CA PRO A 18 -26.80 22.77 1.36
C PRO A 18 -26.96 23.84 2.44
N GLY A 19 -26.91 25.12 2.05
CA GLY A 19 -27.04 26.25 2.94
C GLY A 19 -25.79 26.61 3.78
N SER A 20 -24.69 25.86 3.66
CA SER A 20 -23.43 26.21 4.33
C SER A 20 -22.57 27.11 3.45
N SER A 21 -21.93 28.12 4.04
CA SER A 21 -20.95 28.95 3.33
C SER A 21 -19.73 28.11 2.93
N LEU A 22 -19.29 28.23 1.67
CA LEU A 22 -18.10 27.59 1.17
C LEU A 22 -16.85 28.29 1.76
N PRO A 23 -15.93 27.55 2.38
CA PRO A 23 -14.62 28.09 2.76
C PRO A 23 -13.82 28.52 1.54
N GLU A 24 -12.83 29.39 1.71
CA GLU A 24 -11.87 29.70 0.65
C GLU A 24 -11.23 28.39 0.13
N LEU A 25 -11.51 28.03 -1.13
CA LEU A 25 -11.14 26.74 -1.70
C LEU A 25 -9.90 26.85 -2.58
N LYS A 26 -8.87 26.04 -2.27
CA LYS A 26 -7.71 25.84 -3.13
C LYS A 26 -7.61 24.36 -3.51
N VAL A 27 -7.65 24.05 -4.81
CA VAL A 27 -7.47 22.69 -5.35
C VAL A 27 -6.24 22.67 -6.26
N GLU A 28 -5.35 21.73 -6.03
CA GLU A 28 -4.12 21.59 -6.82
C GLU A 28 -3.77 20.13 -7.05
N PHE A 29 -3.14 19.83 -8.20
CA PHE A 29 -2.43 18.57 -8.38
C PHE A 29 -1.08 18.65 -7.69
N PHE A 30 -0.70 17.58 -7.01
CA PHE A 30 0.51 17.50 -6.22
C PHE A 30 1.28 16.21 -6.53
N ALA A 31 2.60 16.33 -6.65
CA ALA A 31 3.50 15.25 -6.98
C ALA A 31 3.73 14.30 -5.78
N PHE A 32 2.72 13.50 -5.45
CA PHE A 32 2.87 12.45 -4.45
C PHE A 32 3.74 11.29 -4.96
N ALA A 33 4.30 10.52 -4.05
CA ALA A 33 4.99 9.27 -4.39
C ALA A 33 4.04 8.09 -4.73
N ASN A 34 2.74 8.31 -4.68
CA ASN A 34 1.70 7.33 -5.00
C ASN A 34 0.39 8.04 -5.36
N VAL A 35 -0.67 7.27 -5.68
CA VAL A 35 -2.02 7.81 -5.87
C VAL A 35 -2.61 8.18 -4.51
N ASN A 36 -2.24 9.36 -4.00
CA ASN A 36 -2.72 9.90 -2.75
C ASN A 36 -3.52 11.19 -2.97
N ASN A 37 -4.56 11.39 -2.17
CA ASN A 37 -5.40 12.58 -2.23
C ASN A 37 -5.66 13.05 -0.80
N THR A 38 -5.54 14.34 -0.56
CA THR A 38 -5.70 14.92 0.76
C THR A 38 -6.63 16.12 0.72
N ILE A 39 -7.38 16.32 1.79
CA ILE A 39 -8.20 17.49 2.04
C ILE A 39 -7.97 17.96 3.46
N ARG A 40 -7.80 19.27 3.66
CA ARG A 40 -7.55 19.88 4.97
C ARG A 40 -8.27 21.22 5.06
N LEU A 41 -8.94 21.45 6.17
CA LEU A 41 -9.50 22.75 6.52
C LEU A 41 -8.60 23.38 7.60
N ARG A 42 -8.06 24.55 7.30
CA ARG A 42 -7.25 25.34 8.24
C ARG A 42 -7.59 26.82 8.09
N GLN A 43 -7.88 27.48 9.18
CA GLN A 43 -8.16 28.93 9.22
C GLN A 43 -9.17 29.39 8.16
N GLY A 44 -10.27 28.65 7.99
CA GLY A 44 -11.30 28.95 7.00
C GLY A 44 -10.92 28.63 5.54
N LYS A 45 -9.73 28.07 5.29
CA LYS A 45 -9.27 27.70 3.96
C LYS A 45 -9.29 26.18 3.76
N LEU A 46 -9.92 25.74 2.70
CA LEU A 46 -10.03 24.34 2.30
C LEU A 46 -8.97 24.04 1.25
N LEU A 47 -7.90 23.34 1.67
CA LEU A 47 -6.83 22.91 0.78
C LEU A 47 -7.04 21.47 0.35
N VAL A 48 -7.20 21.27 -0.96
CA VAL A 48 -7.29 19.95 -1.59
C VAL A 48 -6.06 19.71 -2.44
N ARG A 49 -5.41 18.58 -2.23
CA ARG A 49 -4.30 18.09 -3.07
C ARG A 49 -4.64 16.74 -3.64
N LEU A 50 -4.73 16.66 -4.95
CA LEU A 50 -4.91 15.42 -5.69
C LEU A 50 -3.57 14.97 -6.26
N SER A 51 -3.39 13.65 -6.39
CA SER A 51 -2.20 13.13 -7.09
C SER A 51 -2.17 13.64 -8.54
N ASP A 52 -1.01 14.07 -8.99
CA ASP A 52 -0.76 14.45 -10.40
C ASP A 52 -0.99 13.29 -11.38
N LEU A 53 -0.98 12.05 -10.90
CA LEU A 53 -1.40 10.86 -11.68
C LEU A 53 -2.87 10.90 -12.11
N LEU A 54 -3.66 11.78 -11.51
CA LEU A 54 -5.08 11.98 -11.82
C LEU A 54 -5.28 13.21 -12.74
N GLU A 55 -4.21 13.88 -13.14
CA GLU A 55 -4.26 14.92 -14.16
C GLU A 55 -4.70 14.31 -15.49
N GLY A 56 -5.79 14.84 -16.06
CA GLY A 56 -6.46 14.24 -17.23
C GLY A 56 -7.43 13.10 -16.91
N ALA A 57 -7.73 12.81 -15.65
CA ALA A 57 -8.82 11.91 -15.31
C ALA A 57 -10.17 12.45 -15.79
N PRO A 58 -11.10 11.58 -16.21
CA PRO A 58 -12.45 11.99 -16.60
C PRO A 58 -13.13 12.77 -15.47
N GLU A 59 -13.96 13.76 -15.82
CA GLU A 59 -14.69 14.59 -14.85
C GLU A 59 -15.48 13.76 -13.86
N THR A 60 -16.12 12.69 -14.33
CA THR A 60 -16.88 11.75 -13.48
C THR A 60 -16.02 11.11 -12.39
N VAL A 61 -14.71 10.95 -12.61
CA VAL A 61 -13.74 10.43 -11.62
C VAL A 61 -13.33 11.55 -10.68
N LEU A 62 -13.10 12.77 -11.18
CA LEU A 62 -12.76 13.94 -10.36
C LEU A 62 -13.93 14.31 -9.41
N ARG A 63 -15.17 14.24 -9.90
CA ARG A 63 -16.39 14.41 -9.10
C ARG A 63 -16.51 13.31 -8.02
N ALA A 64 -16.18 12.07 -8.37
CA ALA A 64 -16.16 10.97 -7.40
C ALA A 64 -15.13 11.19 -6.27
N ILE A 65 -13.94 11.71 -6.61
CA ILE A 65 -12.91 12.04 -5.61
C ILE A 65 -13.37 13.19 -4.73
N ALA A 66 -13.95 14.24 -5.31
CA ALA A 66 -14.47 15.38 -4.56
C ALA A 66 -15.50 14.91 -3.53
N HIS A 67 -16.49 14.11 -3.95
CA HIS A 67 -17.48 13.54 -3.05
C HIS A 67 -16.82 12.71 -1.92
N ILE A 68 -15.90 11.79 -2.24
CA ILE A 68 -15.26 10.94 -1.24
C ILE A 68 -14.48 11.79 -0.21
N LEU A 69 -13.73 12.79 -0.65
CA LEU A 69 -12.90 13.61 0.23
C LEU A 69 -13.76 14.51 1.14
N LEU A 70 -14.78 15.17 0.57
CA LEU A 70 -15.67 16.04 1.31
C LEU A 70 -16.56 15.23 2.27
N ALA A 71 -17.17 14.14 1.83
CA ALA A 71 -17.95 13.26 2.69
C ALA A 71 -17.14 12.76 3.89
N LYS A 72 -15.90 12.32 3.65
CA LYS A 72 -14.97 11.91 4.70
C LYS A 72 -14.65 13.01 5.70
N MET A 73 -14.38 14.23 5.19
CA MET A 73 -14.07 15.39 6.03
C MET A 73 -15.24 15.75 6.94
N TYR A 74 -16.45 15.75 6.41
CA TYR A 74 -17.65 16.11 7.14
C TYR A 74 -18.39 14.92 7.78
N ARG A 75 -17.73 13.74 7.84
CA ARG A 75 -18.23 12.50 8.45
C ARG A 75 -19.59 12.07 7.89
N GLN A 76 -19.80 12.29 6.60
CA GLN A 76 -20.99 11.85 5.89
C GLN A 76 -20.79 10.51 5.21
N PRO A 77 -21.86 9.76 4.92
CA PRO A 77 -21.79 8.51 4.17
C PRO A 77 -21.16 8.73 2.78
N ILE A 78 -20.24 7.87 2.41
CA ILE A 78 -19.66 7.89 1.06
C ILE A 78 -20.59 7.11 0.14
N ASP A 79 -21.06 7.76 -0.93
CA ASP A 79 -21.87 7.11 -1.96
C ASP A 79 -21.09 5.94 -2.60
N ARG A 80 -21.79 4.79 -2.74
CA ARG A 80 -21.19 3.55 -3.25
C ARG A 80 -20.79 3.65 -4.72
N GLY A 81 -21.54 4.41 -5.53
CA GLY A 81 -21.27 4.63 -6.94
C GLY A 81 -19.99 5.45 -7.14
N HIS A 82 -19.82 6.54 -6.38
CA HIS A 82 -18.59 7.34 -6.39
C HIS A 82 -17.39 6.49 -5.93
N ALA A 83 -17.53 5.73 -4.85
CA ALA A 83 -16.46 4.87 -4.36
C ALA A 83 -16.08 3.77 -5.37
N ALA A 84 -17.04 3.17 -6.07
CA ALA A 84 -16.80 2.16 -7.08
C ALA A 84 -16.12 2.74 -8.33
N ARG A 85 -16.57 3.91 -8.80
CA ARG A 85 -16.00 4.61 -9.97
C ARG A 85 -14.54 4.97 -9.74
N TYR A 86 -14.24 5.59 -8.59
CA TYR A 86 -12.86 5.92 -8.24
C TYR A 86 -11.98 4.67 -8.15
N ARG A 87 -12.42 3.62 -7.44
CA ARG A 87 -11.68 2.35 -7.34
C ARG A 87 -11.41 1.71 -8.69
N LYS A 88 -12.40 1.69 -9.58
CA LYS A 88 -12.25 1.15 -10.94
C LYS A 88 -11.16 1.92 -11.71
N TYR A 89 -11.18 3.24 -11.63
CA TYR A 89 -10.21 4.09 -12.33
C TYR A 89 -8.78 3.87 -11.82
N VAL A 90 -8.55 3.92 -10.50
CA VAL A 90 -7.20 3.74 -9.94
C VAL A 90 -6.68 2.30 -10.05
N ALA A 91 -7.56 1.33 -10.26
CA ALA A 91 -7.21 -0.06 -10.54
C ALA A 91 -6.94 -0.32 -12.03
N SER A 92 -7.13 0.67 -12.92
CA SER A 92 -6.83 0.49 -14.33
C SER A 92 -5.33 0.24 -14.55
N HIS A 93 -5.01 -0.55 -15.57
CA HIS A 93 -3.63 -0.94 -15.90
C HIS A 93 -2.69 0.28 -16.03
N ASP A 94 -3.16 1.33 -16.71
CA ASP A 94 -2.37 2.55 -16.93
C ASP A 94 -2.04 3.27 -15.64
N ILE A 95 -3.02 3.48 -14.76
CA ILE A 95 -2.79 4.17 -13.48
C ILE A 95 -1.92 3.32 -12.56
N VAL A 96 -2.13 2.00 -12.51
CA VAL A 96 -1.29 1.08 -11.71
C VAL A 96 0.16 1.14 -12.20
N ARG A 97 0.41 1.10 -13.51
CA ARG A 97 1.75 1.20 -14.10
C ARG A 97 2.40 2.55 -13.80
N LYS A 98 1.69 3.66 -14.02
CA LYS A 98 2.18 5.01 -13.70
C LYS A 98 2.49 5.16 -12.22
N ALA A 99 1.60 4.67 -11.34
CA ALA A 99 1.80 4.72 -9.88
C ALA A 99 3.03 3.91 -9.44
N HIS A 100 3.30 2.77 -10.08
CA HIS A 100 4.49 1.99 -9.82
C HIS A 100 5.77 2.76 -10.18
N LEU A 101 5.84 3.35 -11.38
CA LEU A 101 6.97 4.17 -11.83
C LEU A 101 7.19 5.40 -10.93
N VAL A 102 6.12 6.12 -10.61
CA VAL A 102 6.17 7.28 -9.72
C VAL A 102 6.69 6.89 -8.33
N ARG A 103 6.29 5.74 -7.81
CA ARG A 103 6.77 5.25 -6.52
C ARG A 103 8.26 4.91 -6.57
N GLN A 104 8.75 4.33 -7.66
CA GLN A 104 10.19 4.10 -7.85
C GLN A 104 10.98 5.41 -7.89
N MET A 105 10.48 6.42 -8.61
CA MET A 105 11.17 7.70 -8.80
C MET A 105 11.09 8.64 -7.59
N ARG A 106 9.92 8.72 -6.94
CA ARG A 106 9.63 9.70 -5.88
C ARG A 106 9.58 9.09 -4.48
N GLY A 107 9.39 7.77 -4.38
CA GLY A 107 9.33 7.06 -3.11
C GLY A 107 10.70 7.01 -2.47
N ARG A 108 10.85 7.58 -1.25
CA ARG A 108 12.05 7.41 -0.44
C ARG A 108 11.83 6.25 0.53
N LYS A 109 12.45 5.11 0.26
CA LYS A 109 12.44 3.97 1.17
C LYS A 109 13.72 3.97 2.00
N LEU A 110 13.61 4.26 3.28
CA LEU A 110 14.71 4.09 4.21
C LEU A 110 14.84 2.61 4.56
N LEU A 111 15.82 1.95 3.97
CA LEU A 111 16.15 0.56 4.24
C LEU A 111 17.25 0.50 5.30
N ARG A 112 17.11 -0.44 6.23
CA ARG A 112 18.15 -0.80 7.19
C ARG A 112 18.98 -1.95 6.63
N PRO A 113 20.21 -2.19 7.13
CA PRO A 113 20.96 -3.39 6.78
C PRO A 113 20.16 -4.66 7.01
N ALA A 114 20.41 -5.69 6.19
CA ALA A 114 19.83 -7.02 6.36
C ALA A 114 20.34 -7.70 7.62
N ARG A 115 21.60 -7.41 8.00
CA ARG A 115 22.22 -7.92 9.22
C ARG A 115 21.63 -7.21 10.44
N GLY A 116 20.93 -7.96 11.27
CA GLY A 116 20.41 -7.52 12.56
C GLY A 116 21.37 -7.81 13.72
N HIS A 117 20.87 -7.78 14.95
CA HIS A 117 21.64 -8.15 16.15
C HIS A 117 21.78 -9.66 16.30
N PHE A 118 20.73 -10.43 15.98
CA PHE A 118 20.65 -11.88 16.16
C PHE A 118 20.56 -12.62 14.84
N TYR A 119 19.89 -12.04 13.85
CA TYR A 119 19.62 -12.68 12.59
C TYR A 119 20.13 -11.85 11.40
N ASP A 120 20.59 -12.55 10.37
CA ASP A 120 20.93 -11.99 9.08
C ASP A 120 19.87 -12.40 8.06
N LEU A 121 19.10 -11.44 7.56
CA LEU A 121 18.02 -11.70 6.61
C LEU A 121 18.53 -12.20 5.26
N ASP A 122 19.73 -11.78 4.85
CA ASP A 122 20.34 -12.28 3.61
C ASP A 122 20.64 -13.78 3.73
N ALA A 123 21.21 -14.21 4.85
CA ALA A 123 21.48 -15.62 5.10
C ALA A 123 20.19 -16.46 5.22
N VAL A 124 19.14 -15.90 5.86
CA VAL A 124 17.83 -16.56 5.95
C VAL A 124 17.20 -16.69 4.56
N PHE A 125 17.29 -15.66 3.74
CA PHE A 125 16.77 -15.68 2.37
C PHE A 125 17.46 -16.76 1.52
N GLU A 126 18.79 -16.82 1.52
CA GLU A 126 19.54 -17.79 0.70
C GLU A 126 19.25 -19.24 1.13
N ASP A 127 19.17 -19.50 2.44
CA ASP A 127 18.79 -20.82 2.95
C ASP A 127 17.38 -21.23 2.45
N LEU A 128 16.39 -20.35 2.58
CA LEU A 128 15.03 -20.61 2.12
C LEU A 128 14.94 -20.73 0.59
N ASN A 129 15.69 -19.89 -0.13
CA ASN A 129 15.74 -19.93 -1.59
C ASN A 129 16.25 -21.29 -2.08
N THR A 130 17.31 -21.79 -1.47
CA THR A 130 17.85 -23.14 -1.79
C THR A 130 16.85 -24.23 -1.46
N ARG A 131 16.24 -24.21 -0.28
CA ARG A 131 15.36 -25.28 0.23
C ARG A 131 14.00 -25.36 -0.48
N PHE A 132 13.40 -24.22 -0.82
CA PHE A 132 12.02 -24.16 -1.31
C PHE A 132 11.87 -23.64 -2.74
N PHE A 133 12.89 -22.98 -3.27
CA PHE A 133 12.81 -22.34 -4.59
C PHE A 133 13.97 -22.72 -5.52
N TYR A 134 14.73 -23.75 -5.17
CA TYR A 134 15.85 -24.29 -5.99
C TYR A 134 16.92 -23.22 -6.33
N GLY A 135 17.07 -22.18 -5.52
CA GLY A 135 17.96 -21.06 -5.78
C GLY A 135 17.52 -20.13 -6.93
N LEU A 136 16.29 -20.30 -7.43
CA LEU A 136 15.83 -19.59 -8.64
C LEU A 136 15.28 -18.19 -8.41
N ILE A 137 15.03 -17.79 -7.16
CA ILE A 137 14.53 -16.44 -6.87
C ILE A 137 15.71 -15.49 -6.77
N ALA A 138 15.73 -14.47 -7.66
CA ALA A 138 16.68 -13.36 -7.54
C ALA A 138 16.45 -12.61 -6.23
N ARG A 139 17.52 -12.47 -5.43
CA ARG A 139 17.43 -11.84 -4.11
C ARG A 139 17.02 -10.37 -4.22
N PRO A 140 15.91 -9.96 -3.59
CA PRO A 140 15.56 -8.56 -3.43
C PRO A 140 16.46 -7.91 -2.36
N ARG A 141 16.32 -6.62 -2.15
CA ARG A 141 16.97 -5.93 -1.02
C ARG A 141 16.28 -6.39 0.27
N MET A 142 17.03 -7.06 1.14
CA MET A 142 16.53 -7.46 2.45
C MET A 142 16.74 -6.35 3.47
N SER A 143 15.75 -6.09 4.32
CA SER A 143 15.82 -4.98 5.28
C SER A 143 15.00 -5.26 6.53
N TRP A 144 15.52 -4.82 7.66
CA TRP A 144 14.73 -4.69 8.89
C TRP A 144 13.89 -3.40 8.87
N SER A 145 12.70 -3.43 9.48
CA SER A 145 11.85 -2.25 9.62
C SER A 145 12.48 -1.17 10.51
N GLN A 146 12.08 0.10 10.32
CA GLN A 146 12.58 1.20 11.16
C GLN A 146 12.15 1.08 12.62
N SER A 147 10.95 0.59 12.88
CA SER A 147 10.38 0.38 14.21
C SER A 147 10.08 -1.09 14.47
N LYS A 148 10.05 -1.48 15.75
CA LYS A 148 9.52 -2.78 16.19
C LYS A 148 8.00 -2.74 16.07
N THR A 149 7.43 -3.35 15.04
CA THR A 149 5.97 -3.40 14.83
C THR A 149 5.46 -4.82 14.91
N ARG A 150 4.32 -4.99 15.60
CA ARG A 150 3.58 -6.25 15.67
C ARG A 150 2.39 -6.28 14.70
N ARG A 151 2.06 -5.13 14.11
CA ARG A 151 0.92 -5.01 13.18
C ARG A 151 1.29 -5.42 11.75
N ILE A 152 2.50 -5.06 11.29
CA ILE A 152 3.03 -5.43 9.98
C ILE A 152 4.29 -6.24 10.24
N LEU A 153 4.20 -7.55 10.08
CA LEU A 153 5.26 -8.49 10.41
C LEU A 153 6.33 -8.55 9.31
N GLY A 154 5.88 -8.48 8.07
CA GLY A 154 6.71 -8.38 6.88
C GLY A 154 5.94 -7.72 5.75
N HIS A 155 6.61 -7.29 4.70
CA HIS A 155 6.00 -6.92 3.43
C HIS A 155 7.03 -6.90 2.30
N TYR A 156 6.63 -7.37 1.13
CA TYR A 156 7.35 -7.15 -0.11
C TYR A 156 6.94 -5.81 -0.73
N ASP A 157 7.91 -4.99 -1.09
CA ASP A 157 7.73 -3.74 -1.83
C ASP A 157 8.21 -3.91 -3.28
N PRO A 158 7.29 -4.16 -4.23
CA PRO A 158 7.68 -4.40 -5.61
C PRO A 158 8.27 -3.16 -6.30
N ALA A 159 7.97 -1.95 -5.83
CA ALA A 159 8.50 -0.73 -6.41
C ALA A 159 10.00 -0.56 -6.17
N HIS A 160 10.48 -0.99 -5.02
CA HIS A 160 11.91 -0.90 -4.66
C HIS A 160 12.60 -2.27 -4.68
N ASN A 161 11.91 -3.33 -5.12
CA ASN A 161 12.34 -4.72 -5.06
C ASN A 161 12.97 -5.05 -3.69
N ALA A 162 12.18 -4.87 -2.63
CA ALA A 162 12.67 -5.02 -1.26
C ALA A 162 11.69 -5.83 -0.39
N ILE A 163 12.23 -6.73 0.42
CA ILE A 163 11.51 -7.39 1.51
C ILE A 163 11.92 -6.73 2.82
N ILE A 164 10.93 -6.24 3.55
CA ILE A 164 11.13 -5.59 4.84
C ILE A 164 10.47 -6.44 5.93
N ILE A 165 11.26 -6.86 6.91
CA ILE A 165 10.81 -7.68 8.04
C ILE A 165 10.80 -6.83 9.31
N SER A 166 9.81 -7.03 10.16
CA SER A 166 9.71 -6.31 11.43
C SER A 166 10.89 -6.65 12.36
N ARG A 167 11.52 -5.61 12.92
CA ARG A 167 12.60 -5.81 13.93
C ARG A 167 12.15 -6.50 15.21
N VAL A 168 10.86 -6.70 15.41
CA VAL A 168 10.38 -7.50 16.55
C VAL A 168 10.94 -8.93 16.49
N PHE A 169 11.28 -9.42 15.29
CA PHE A 169 11.85 -10.75 15.09
C PHE A 169 13.36 -10.83 15.28
N ASP A 170 14.07 -9.69 15.34
CA ASP A 170 15.52 -9.66 15.59
C ASP A 170 15.79 -9.73 17.11
N HIS A 171 15.48 -10.87 17.71
CA HIS A 171 15.54 -11.09 19.15
C HIS A 171 15.80 -12.57 19.47
N PRO A 172 16.63 -12.92 20.48
CA PRO A 172 16.97 -14.31 20.82
C PRO A 172 15.75 -15.14 21.26
N GLY A 173 14.73 -14.50 21.83
CA GLY A 173 13.49 -15.18 22.23
C GLY A 173 12.55 -15.51 21.05
N VAL A 174 12.89 -15.12 19.82
CA VAL A 174 12.14 -15.48 18.62
C VAL A 174 12.81 -16.68 17.99
N PRO A 175 12.14 -17.86 17.93
CA PRO A 175 12.71 -19.03 17.26
C PRO A 175 12.97 -18.76 15.77
N ARG A 176 14.10 -19.25 15.25
CA ARG A 176 14.52 -19.04 13.86
C ARG A 176 13.44 -19.44 12.86
N TYR A 177 12.72 -20.54 13.08
CA TYR A 177 11.66 -20.99 12.17
C TYR A 177 10.49 -20.01 12.04
N VAL A 178 10.25 -19.15 13.05
CA VAL A 178 9.22 -18.10 12.98
C VAL A 178 9.67 -17.01 12.01
N LEU A 179 10.92 -16.56 12.12
CA LEU A 179 11.51 -15.62 11.17
C LEU A 179 11.55 -16.20 9.75
N GLU A 180 11.98 -17.47 9.62
CA GLU A 180 12.00 -18.17 8.33
C GLU A 180 10.59 -18.21 7.70
N TYR A 181 9.56 -18.50 8.47
CA TYR A 181 8.18 -18.51 7.97
C TYR A 181 7.74 -17.14 7.43
N ILE A 182 8.04 -16.04 8.15
CA ILE A 182 7.71 -14.69 7.66
C ILE A 182 8.50 -14.35 6.38
N VAL A 183 9.79 -14.66 6.33
CA VAL A 183 10.61 -14.44 5.12
C VAL A 183 10.10 -15.29 3.96
N TYR A 184 9.77 -16.56 4.20
CA TYR A 184 9.18 -17.44 3.20
C TYR A 184 7.86 -16.90 2.65
N HIS A 185 6.96 -16.40 3.52
CA HIS A 185 5.73 -15.75 3.11
C HIS A 185 5.99 -14.57 2.16
N GLU A 186 6.95 -13.70 2.50
CA GLU A 186 7.30 -12.56 1.65
C GLU A 186 7.99 -13.00 0.33
N MET A 187 8.74 -14.10 0.35
CA MET A 187 9.30 -14.68 -0.87
C MET A 187 8.23 -15.23 -1.82
N LEU A 188 7.13 -15.77 -1.29
CA LEU A 188 6.00 -16.18 -2.12
C LEU A 188 5.37 -15.02 -2.88
N HIS A 189 5.43 -13.78 -2.38
CA HIS A 189 4.99 -12.59 -3.13
C HIS A 189 5.87 -12.29 -4.36
N LEU A 190 7.14 -12.73 -4.39
CA LEU A 190 7.99 -12.65 -5.57
C LEU A 190 7.54 -13.66 -6.66
N LYS A 191 7.12 -14.85 -6.23
CA LYS A 191 6.67 -15.93 -7.11
C LYS A 191 5.23 -15.73 -7.58
N HIS A 192 4.35 -15.23 -6.69
CA HIS A 192 2.92 -15.03 -6.93
C HIS A 192 2.56 -13.55 -6.94
N PRO A 193 2.69 -12.86 -8.08
CA PRO A 193 2.35 -11.45 -8.16
C PRO A 193 0.86 -11.22 -7.91
N VAL A 194 0.53 -10.04 -7.39
CA VAL A 194 -0.86 -9.64 -7.10
C VAL A 194 -1.71 -9.71 -8.36
N LYS A 195 -2.76 -10.53 -8.33
CA LYS A 195 -3.75 -10.65 -9.41
C LYS A 195 -4.92 -9.69 -9.15
N LEU A 196 -5.49 -9.14 -10.23
CA LEU A 196 -6.73 -8.37 -10.15
C LEU A 196 -7.91 -9.28 -10.50
N ARG A 197 -8.91 -9.36 -9.61
CA ARG A 197 -10.21 -9.97 -9.90
C ARG A 197 -11.25 -8.85 -9.98
N GLY A 198 -11.51 -8.35 -11.18
CA GLY A 198 -12.28 -7.13 -11.39
C GLY A 198 -11.56 -5.94 -10.74
N SER A 199 -12.24 -5.22 -9.84
CA SER A 199 -11.66 -4.09 -9.10
C SER A 199 -10.98 -4.48 -7.77
N ARG A 200 -10.94 -5.76 -7.41
CA ARG A 200 -10.34 -6.25 -6.15
C ARG A 200 -8.95 -6.82 -6.40
N ARG A 201 -8.00 -6.41 -5.55
CA ARG A 201 -6.65 -6.99 -5.51
C ARG A 201 -6.70 -8.31 -4.74
N CYS A 202 -6.29 -9.40 -5.39
CA CYS A 202 -6.06 -10.68 -4.75
C CYS A 202 -4.55 -10.81 -4.48
N VAL A 203 -4.16 -10.58 -3.25
CA VAL A 203 -2.76 -10.61 -2.82
C VAL A 203 -2.31 -12.03 -2.52
N HIS A 204 -3.17 -12.82 -1.87
CA HIS A 204 -2.92 -14.23 -1.55
C HIS A 204 -3.88 -15.09 -2.37
N SER A 205 -3.43 -15.55 -3.52
CA SER A 205 -4.22 -16.44 -4.39
C SER A 205 -4.32 -17.85 -3.79
N ALA A 206 -5.15 -18.72 -4.39
CA ALA A 206 -5.25 -20.11 -3.95
C ALA A 206 -3.90 -20.85 -4.07
N GLU A 207 -3.15 -20.57 -5.15
CA GLU A 207 -1.82 -21.11 -5.38
C GLU A 207 -0.83 -20.62 -4.31
N PHE A 208 -0.87 -19.33 -3.96
CA PHE A 208 -0.07 -18.77 -2.87
C PHE A 208 -0.35 -19.50 -1.54
N GLN A 209 -1.62 -19.63 -1.18
CA GLN A 209 -2.02 -20.29 0.07
C GLN A 209 -1.68 -21.77 0.11
N ALA A 210 -1.73 -22.44 -1.04
CA ALA A 210 -1.33 -23.84 -1.14
C ALA A 210 0.19 -24.01 -0.90
N GLU A 211 1.01 -23.15 -1.50
CA GLU A 211 2.46 -23.16 -1.26
C GLU A 211 2.84 -22.73 0.15
N GLU A 212 2.18 -21.73 0.70
CA GLU A 212 2.44 -21.29 2.08
C GLU A 212 2.31 -22.44 3.10
N LYS A 213 1.34 -23.32 2.89
CA LYS A 213 1.13 -24.53 3.72
C LYS A 213 2.24 -25.57 3.61
N LEU A 214 3.10 -25.50 2.59
CA LEU A 214 4.24 -26.40 2.46
C LEU A 214 5.38 -26.09 3.42
N PHE A 215 5.34 -24.93 4.09
CA PHE A 215 6.32 -24.64 5.12
C PHE A 215 6.18 -25.62 6.30
N PRO A 216 7.25 -26.36 6.67
CA PRO A 216 7.11 -27.55 7.58
C PRO A 216 6.53 -27.22 8.95
N ARG A 217 6.78 -26.02 9.48
CA ARG A 217 6.38 -25.61 10.83
C ARG A 217 5.35 -24.46 10.83
N VAL A 218 4.49 -24.40 9.81
CA VAL A 218 3.49 -23.33 9.65
C VAL A 218 2.56 -23.21 10.85
N ALA A 219 2.11 -24.34 11.43
CA ALA A 219 1.21 -24.34 12.59
C ALA A 219 1.89 -23.76 13.84
N GLU A 220 3.14 -24.15 14.10
CA GLU A 220 3.91 -23.66 15.23
C GLU A 220 4.27 -22.17 15.08
N ALA A 221 4.66 -21.75 13.87
CA ALA A 221 4.92 -20.36 13.55
C ALA A 221 3.68 -19.49 13.80
N ASN A 222 2.53 -19.92 13.31
CA ASN A 222 1.26 -19.21 13.54
C ASN A 222 0.86 -19.18 15.03
N ALA A 223 1.11 -20.27 15.78
CA ALA A 223 0.87 -20.29 17.22
C ALA A 223 1.77 -19.31 17.98
N PHE A 224 3.04 -19.18 17.57
CA PHE A 224 3.94 -18.19 18.13
C PHE A 224 3.49 -16.75 17.80
N LEU A 225 3.13 -16.49 16.54
CA LEU A 225 2.72 -15.16 16.08
C LEU A 225 1.45 -14.64 16.78
N LYS A 226 0.54 -15.54 17.17
CA LYS A 226 -0.67 -15.18 17.95
C LYS A 226 -0.36 -14.70 19.35
N ARG A 227 0.81 -15.04 19.92
CA ARG A 227 1.24 -14.65 21.28
C ARG A 227 2.17 -13.44 21.28
N LEU A 228 2.62 -13.01 20.11
CA LEU A 228 3.54 -11.90 19.95
C LEU A 228 2.83 -10.56 20.24
#